data_a94f190fb3b193bd1f56f337e282629a
#
_entry.id   a94f190fb3b193bd1f56f337e282629a
#
_cell.length_a   1.000
_cell.length_b   1.000
_cell.length_c   1.000
_cell.angle_alpha   90.00
_cell.angle_beta   90.00
_cell.angle_gamma   90.00
#
_symmetry.space_group_name_H-M   'P 1'
#
loop_
_entity.id
_entity.type
_entity.pdbx_description
1 polymer ?
#
loop_
_entity_poly.entity_id
_entity_poly.type
_entity_poly.pdbx_seq_one_letter_code
_entity_poly.pdbx_strand_id
1 'polypeptide(L)'
;MKFTRRTIARGFAIAAISATLAGGVVMPAWAADLIAIITPSHDNPFYKAEAVGAEAKAKELGYETLILQHDDDPTKQSQLVDTAIGRGAKAIILDNAGSEASIAAVQKAKDAKVPSFLIDREINASGVAVSQIVSNNYQGAQLGAEEFVKLMGEAGNYVELLGRESDLNAGTRSKGYHDIIDEYPDMKMVAQQSANWSQTEAFSKMQSILQANPDIKGVISGNDTMAMGAWAALEAAGRKDVIVVGFDGSNDVRDSIKAGGIKATVLQPAYAQAQMAVVQADEFIKTGKGPAEEKQLMDCVLINPDNADKLETFALKD
;
A
#
# COMPACT_ATOMS: atom_id res chain seq x y z
N MET A 1 90.24 -30.95 57.36
CA MET A 1 88.79 -30.65 57.17
C MET A 1 88.70 -29.78 55.93
N LYS A 2 88.34 -30.33 54.78
CA LYS A 2 88.15 -29.57 53.53
C LYS A 2 86.86 -30.07 52.85
N PHE A 3 85.90 -29.20 52.75
CA PHE A 3 84.61 -29.44 52.08
C PHE A 3 84.78 -29.16 50.58
N THR A 4 84.49 -30.16 49.81
CA THR A 4 84.45 -30.02 48.34
C THR A 4 83.00 -29.71 47.88
N ARG A 5 82.78 -28.60 47.22
CA ARG A 5 81.56 -28.22 46.57
C ARG A 5 81.38 -28.90 45.24
N ARG A 6 80.36 -29.68 44.99
CA ARG A 6 79.91 -30.14 43.70
C ARG A 6 78.89 -29.21 43.12
N THR A 7 79.23 -28.62 41.98
CA THR A 7 78.32 -27.77 41.17
C THR A 7 77.49 -28.64 40.26
N ILE A 8 76.16 -28.54 40.38
CA ILE A 8 75.19 -29.15 39.48
C ILE A 8 74.74 -28.11 38.47
N ALA A 9 75.08 -28.28 37.19
CA ALA A 9 74.56 -27.46 36.11
C ALA A 9 73.15 -28.00 35.73
N ARG A 10 72.12 -27.14 35.89
CA ARG A 10 70.79 -27.39 35.35
C ARG A 10 70.68 -26.63 34.01
N GLY A 11 70.56 -27.39 32.94
CA GLY A 11 70.24 -26.84 31.59
C GLY A 11 68.77 -26.44 31.58
N PHE A 12 68.50 -25.20 31.25
CA PHE A 12 67.15 -24.70 30.89
C PHE A 12 66.94 -24.88 29.38
N ALA A 13 66.06 -25.78 29.01
CA ALA A 13 65.50 -25.82 27.62
C ALA A 13 64.45 -24.74 27.46
N ILE A 14 64.70 -23.74 26.66
CA ILE A 14 63.72 -22.72 26.28
C ILE A 14 62.92 -23.28 25.11
N ALA A 15 61.66 -23.65 25.38
CA ALA A 15 60.66 -23.98 24.36
C ALA A 15 60.11 -22.67 23.78
N ALA A 16 60.50 -22.35 22.55
CA ALA A 16 59.89 -21.24 21.79
C ALA A 16 58.47 -21.65 21.36
N ILE A 17 57.47 -21.09 22.00
CA ILE A 17 56.08 -21.18 21.57
C ILE A 17 55.88 -20.16 20.44
N SER A 18 55.84 -20.63 19.21
CA SER A 18 55.45 -19.82 18.04
C SER A 18 53.92 -19.60 18.07
N ALA A 19 53.48 -18.48 18.61
CA ALA A 19 52.09 -18.04 18.50
C ALA A 19 51.84 -17.53 17.07
N THR A 20 51.23 -18.36 16.24
CA THR A 20 50.67 -17.93 14.95
C THR A 20 49.44 -17.08 15.24
N LEU A 21 49.57 -15.75 15.19
CA LEU A 21 48.49 -14.81 15.11
C LEU A 21 47.78 -15.04 13.77
N ALA A 22 46.72 -15.85 13.77
CA ALA A 22 45.75 -15.87 12.69
C ALA A 22 44.99 -14.51 12.74
N GLY A 23 45.53 -13.52 12.03
CA GLY A 23 44.87 -12.25 11.78
C GLY A 23 43.62 -12.52 10.95
N GLY A 24 42.50 -12.75 11.61
CA GLY A 24 41.20 -12.70 10.94
C GLY A 24 41.01 -11.30 10.36
N VAL A 25 41.02 -11.20 9.03
CA VAL A 25 40.59 -9.98 8.34
C VAL A 25 39.11 -9.78 8.71
N VAL A 26 38.87 -8.94 9.69
CA VAL A 26 37.50 -8.40 9.96
C VAL A 26 37.18 -7.53 8.75
N MET A 27 36.55 -8.12 7.73
CA MET A 27 35.93 -7.31 6.68
C MET A 27 34.93 -6.38 7.37
N PRO A 28 34.97 -5.07 7.12
CA PRO A 28 33.93 -4.18 7.62
C PRO A 28 32.61 -4.72 7.06
N ALA A 29 31.67 -5.07 7.94
CA ALA A 29 30.31 -5.32 7.53
C ALA A 29 29.83 -4.00 6.92
N TRP A 30 29.72 -3.93 5.60
CA TRP A 30 29.10 -2.79 4.94
C TRP A 30 27.66 -2.76 5.45
N ALA A 31 27.27 -1.63 6.04
CA ALA A 31 25.87 -1.45 6.40
C ALA A 31 25.04 -1.66 5.14
N ALA A 32 23.98 -2.44 5.26
CA ALA A 32 23.09 -2.68 4.13
C ALA A 32 22.51 -1.35 3.64
N ASP A 33 22.36 -1.20 2.33
CA ASP A 33 21.75 -0.01 1.75
C ASP A 33 20.31 0.12 2.22
N LEU A 34 19.85 1.36 2.44
CA LEU A 34 18.55 1.67 3.02
C LEU A 34 17.53 2.02 1.94
N ILE A 35 16.34 1.41 1.99
CA ILE A 35 15.15 1.81 1.24
C ILE A 35 14.14 2.42 2.23
N ALA A 36 13.68 3.64 1.96
CA ALA A 36 12.58 4.26 2.70
C ALA A 36 11.24 3.86 2.08
N ILE A 37 10.28 3.50 2.91
CA ILE A 37 8.91 3.14 2.53
C ILE A 37 8.00 4.14 3.24
N ILE A 38 7.30 4.98 2.46
CA ILE A 38 6.50 6.08 2.99
C ILE A 38 5.07 5.91 2.48
N THR A 39 4.12 5.72 3.39
CA THR A 39 2.72 5.44 3.07
C THR A 39 1.77 6.29 3.91
N PRO A 40 0.46 6.30 3.62
CA PRO A 40 -0.57 6.79 4.55
C PRO A 40 -0.61 5.97 5.86
N SER A 41 -1.59 6.27 6.75
CA SER A 41 -1.76 5.55 8.00
C SER A 41 -2.08 4.07 7.80
N HIS A 42 -1.42 3.19 8.57
CA HIS A 42 -1.68 1.75 8.59
C HIS A 42 -3.00 1.35 9.30
N ASP A 43 -3.78 2.32 9.77
CA ASP A 43 -5.17 2.09 10.20
C ASP A 43 -6.03 1.57 9.03
N ASN A 44 -5.67 1.95 7.80
CA ASN A 44 -6.21 1.31 6.60
C ASN A 44 -5.33 0.09 6.25
N PRO A 45 -5.92 -1.13 6.20
CA PRO A 45 -5.17 -2.36 5.93
C PRO A 45 -4.52 -2.39 4.53
N PHE A 46 -5.02 -1.61 3.58
CA PHE A 46 -4.44 -1.48 2.24
C PHE A 46 -3.00 -0.92 2.31
N TYR A 47 -2.82 0.23 2.94
CA TYR A 47 -1.49 0.86 3.08
C TYR A 47 -0.54 0.05 3.95
N LYS A 48 -1.08 -0.69 4.92
CA LYS A 48 -0.29 -1.65 5.68
C LYS A 48 0.23 -2.79 4.80
N ALA A 49 -0.59 -3.31 3.89
CA ALA A 49 -0.19 -4.37 2.97
C ALA A 49 0.91 -3.91 2.00
N GLU A 50 0.84 -2.66 1.52
CA GLU A 50 1.90 -2.06 0.72
C GLU A 50 3.22 -1.98 1.48
N ALA A 51 3.19 -1.43 2.70
CA ALA A 51 4.40 -1.32 3.52
C ALA A 51 5.02 -2.69 3.81
N VAL A 52 4.20 -3.70 4.14
CA VAL A 52 4.66 -5.07 4.39
C VAL A 52 5.21 -5.72 3.12
N GLY A 53 4.55 -5.52 1.97
CA GLY A 53 5.01 -6.04 0.68
C GLY A 53 6.36 -5.46 0.26
N ALA A 54 6.51 -4.13 0.36
CA ALA A 54 7.77 -3.44 0.09
C ALA A 54 8.88 -3.89 1.04
N GLU A 55 8.59 -3.94 2.35
CA GLU A 55 9.56 -4.37 3.36
C GLU A 55 10.05 -5.80 3.12
N ALA A 56 9.12 -6.72 2.86
CA ALA A 56 9.45 -8.12 2.62
C ALA A 56 10.39 -8.27 1.41
N LYS A 57 10.10 -7.58 0.29
CA LYS A 57 10.93 -7.63 -0.91
C LYS A 57 12.26 -6.93 -0.71
N ALA A 58 12.31 -5.80 -0.02
CA ALA A 58 13.56 -5.09 0.28
C ALA A 58 14.50 -5.96 1.13
N LYS A 59 13.99 -6.62 2.18
CA LYS A 59 14.75 -7.55 3.01
C LYS A 59 15.24 -8.78 2.23
N GLU A 60 14.41 -9.34 1.35
CA GLU A 60 14.79 -10.44 0.46
C GLU A 60 15.98 -10.06 -0.42
N LEU A 61 16.03 -8.81 -0.90
CA LEU A 61 17.12 -8.27 -1.73
C LEU A 61 18.33 -7.75 -0.92
N GLY A 62 18.29 -7.84 0.41
CA GLY A 62 19.40 -7.48 1.30
C GLY A 62 19.44 -6.02 1.73
N TYR A 63 18.35 -5.27 1.58
CA TYR A 63 18.23 -3.88 2.02
C TYR A 63 17.74 -3.78 3.47
N GLU A 64 18.20 -2.74 4.16
CA GLU A 64 17.51 -2.24 5.36
C GLU A 64 16.29 -1.39 4.95
N THR A 65 15.30 -1.30 5.83
CA THR A 65 14.06 -0.57 5.55
C THR A 65 13.78 0.49 6.62
N LEU A 66 13.23 1.62 6.18
CA LEU A 66 12.71 2.68 7.03
C LEU A 66 11.24 2.93 6.68
N ILE A 67 10.33 2.44 7.51
CA ILE A 67 8.89 2.58 7.28
C ILE A 67 8.38 3.81 8.01
N LEU A 68 7.70 4.69 7.28
CA LEU A 68 7.20 5.98 7.76
C LEU A 68 5.76 6.20 7.29
N GLN A 69 4.95 6.91 8.09
CA GLN A 69 3.56 7.18 7.77
C GLN A 69 3.29 8.69 7.78
N HIS A 70 2.73 9.20 6.69
CA HIS A 70 2.43 10.63 6.53
C HIS A 70 0.99 11.02 6.92
N ASP A 71 0.11 10.05 7.19
CA ASP A 71 -1.28 10.26 7.63
C ASP A 71 -2.08 11.19 6.68
N ASP A 72 -1.83 11.08 5.38
CA ASP A 72 -2.40 11.94 4.32
C ASP A 72 -2.09 13.45 4.49
N ASP A 73 -1.05 13.80 5.22
CA ASP A 73 -0.56 15.17 5.38
C ASP A 73 0.64 15.43 4.44
N PRO A 74 0.49 16.27 3.40
CA PRO A 74 1.58 16.59 2.47
C PRO A 74 2.78 17.26 3.15
N THR A 75 2.56 18.04 4.22
CA THR A 75 3.64 18.69 4.98
C THR A 75 4.46 17.63 5.71
N LYS A 76 3.78 16.71 6.40
CA LYS A 76 4.43 15.57 7.06
C LYS A 76 5.17 14.71 6.05
N GLN A 77 4.54 14.38 4.90
CA GLN A 77 5.21 13.64 3.81
C GLN A 77 6.52 14.31 3.39
N SER A 78 6.52 15.63 3.16
CA SER A 78 7.73 16.36 2.79
C SER A 78 8.85 16.25 3.85
N GLN A 79 8.51 16.29 5.14
CA GLN A 79 9.45 16.08 6.23
C GLN A 79 9.99 14.64 6.29
N LEU A 80 9.13 13.65 5.96
CA LEU A 80 9.54 12.25 5.90
C LEU A 80 10.47 11.98 4.72
N VAL A 81 10.26 12.65 3.58
CA VAL A 81 11.20 12.63 2.45
C VAL A 81 12.55 13.24 2.85
N ASP A 82 12.56 14.37 3.57
CA ASP A 82 13.80 14.94 4.12
C ASP A 82 14.49 13.96 5.08
N THR A 83 13.72 13.26 5.89
CA THR A 83 14.24 12.22 6.80
C THR A 83 14.88 11.07 6.03
N ALA A 84 14.23 10.57 4.97
CA ALA A 84 14.77 9.52 4.11
C ALA A 84 16.08 9.94 3.45
N ILE A 85 16.14 11.16 2.89
CA ILE A 85 17.34 11.73 2.30
C ILE A 85 18.45 11.84 3.35
N GLY A 86 18.15 12.42 4.51
CA GLY A 86 19.11 12.61 5.60
C GLY A 86 19.64 11.30 6.20
N ARG A 87 18.87 10.22 6.12
CA ARG A 87 19.26 8.86 6.53
C ARG A 87 20.06 8.13 5.45
N GLY A 88 20.24 8.73 4.29
CA GLY A 88 21.02 8.15 3.18
C GLY A 88 20.28 7.03 2.43
N ALA A 89 18.94 7.10 2.38
CA ALA A 89 18.16 6.15 1.60
C ALA A 89 18.62 6.13 0.14
N LYS A 90 18.73 4.94 -0.44
CA LYS A 90 19.10 4.73 -1.85
C LYS A 90 17.90 4.85 -2.78
N ALA A 91 16.70 4.64 -2.26
CA ALA A 91 15.44 4.82 -2.94
C ALA A 91 14.32 5.12 -1.94
N ILE A 92 13.24 5.71 -2.44
CA ILE A 92 11.98 5.93 -1.71
C ILE A 92 10.86 5.19 -2.45
N ILE A 93 10.17 4.30 -1.76
CA ILE A 93 8.89 3.74 -2.18
C ILE A 93 7.82 4.61 -1.54
N LEU A 94 6.95 5.22 -2.33
CA LEU A 94 6.03 6.26 -1.86
C LEU A 94 4.61 6.01 -2.35
N ASP A 95 3.68 5.77 -1.44
CA ASP A 95 2.26 6.08 -1.68
C ASP A 95 2.01 7.50 -1.20
N ASN A 96 1.66 8.41 -2.09
CA ASN A 96 1.76 9.85 -1.85
C ASN A 96 0.52 10.46 -1.14
N ALA A 97 0.70 11.62 -0.49
CA ALA A 97 -0.34 12.31 0.28
C ALA A 97 -1.28 13.18 -0.58
N GLY A 98 -1.15 13.15 -1.91
CA GLY A 98 -1.99 13.90 -2.84
C GLY A 98 -1.23 14.21 -4.12
N SER A 99 -1.93 14.07 -5.25
CA SER A 99 -1.33 14.04 -6.59
C SER A 99 -0.58 15.33 -6.98
N GLU A 100 -1.11 16.50 -6.62
CA GLU A 100 -0.46 17.79 -6.85
C GLU A 100 0.52 18.17 -5.73
N ALA A 101 0.07 17.98 -4.48
CA ALA A 101 0.83 18.41 -3.31
C ALA A 101 2.15 17.65 -3.12
N SER A 102 2.26 16.45 -3.68
CA SER A 102 3.44 15.59 -3.53
C SER A 102 4.53 15.84 -4.58
N ILE A 103 4.24 16.55 -5.67
CA ILE A 103 5.20 16.81 -6.75
C ILE A 103 6.50 17.42 -6.21
N ALA A 104 6.38 18.45 -5.37
CA ALA A 104 7.56 19.13 -4.81
C ALA A 104 8.43 18.22 -3.92
N ALA A 105 7.80 17.32 -3.15
CA ALA A 105 8.53 16.37 -2.31
C ALA A 105 9.28 15.32 -3.14
N VAL A 106 8.64 14.81 -4.21
CA VAL A 106 9.28 13.86 -5.13
C VAL A 106 10.41 14.54 -5.92
N GLN A 107 10.20 15.80 -6.38
CA GLN A 107 11.25 16.58 -7.04
C GLN A 107 12.45 16.82 -6.11
N LYS A 108 12.21 17.13 -4.82
CA LYS A 108 13.26 17.29 -3.82
C LYS A 108 14.11 16.02 -3.66
N ALA A 109 13.46 14.84 -3.61
CA ALA A 109 14.18 13.56 -3.56
C ALA A 109 15.05 13.36 -4.80
N LYS A 110 14.51 13.65 -6.00
CA LYS A 110 15.24 13.58 -7.26
C LYS A 110 16.45 14.51 -7.27
N ASP A 111 16.31 15.76 -6.84
CA ASP A 111 17.40 16.75 -6.78
C ASP A 111 18.51 16.30 -5.81
N ALA A 112 18.13 15.61 -4.72
CA ALA A 112 19.05 14.96 -3.79
C ALA A 112 19.64 13.65 -4.32
N LYS A 113 19.30 13.23 -5.54
CA LYS A 113 19.71 11.97 -6.19
C LYS A 113 19.21 10.71 -5.45
N VAL A 114 18.08 10.81 -4.78
CA VAL A 114 17.34 9.70 -4.18
C VAL A 114 16.13 9.42 -5.08
N PRO A 115 16.14 8.35 -5.88
CA PRO A 115 15.05 8.03 -6.79
C PRO A 115 13.79 7.65 -6.02
N SER A 116 12.63 8.05 -6.54
CA SER A 116 11.33 7.71 -5.99
C SER A 116 10.56 6.79 -6.92
N PHE A 117 9.95 5.76 -6.36
CA PHE A 117 9.06 4.80 -7.02
C PHE A 117 7.71 4.90 -6.34
N LEU A 118 6.71 5.41 -7.07
CA LEU A 118 5.38 5.62 -6.53
C LEU A 118 4.54 4.36 -6.68
N ILE A 119 3.70 4.12 -5.69
CA ILE A 119 2.74 3.02 -5.65
C ILE A 119 1.35 3.55 -5.36
N ASP A 120 0.31 2.84 -5.79
CA ASP A 120 -1.11 3.13 -5.66
C ASP A 120 -1.53 4.50 -6.22
N ARG A 121 -0.99 5.58 -5.68
CA ARG A 121 -1.33 6.96 -6.07
C ARG A 121 -0.26 7.55 -6.96
N GLU A 122 -0.68 8.07 -8.11
CA GLU A 122 0.21 8.83 -9.00
C GLU A 122 0.27 10.31 -8.62
N ILE A 123 1.36 10.97 -8.99
CA ILE A 123 1.44 12.44 -9.01
C ILE A 123 1.06 12.97 -10.41
N ASN A 124 0.50 14.17 -10.47
CA ASN A 124 0.14 14.81 -11.72
C ASN A 124 1.37 15.47 -12.41
N ALA A 125 2.45 14.70 -12.50
CA ALA A 125 3.68 15.09 -13.18
C ALA A 125 4.39 13.87 -13.75
N SER A 126 5.08 14.05 -14.87
CA SER A 126 5.91 13.04 -15.51
C SER A 126 7.39 13.43 -15.46
N GLY A 127 8.27 12.45 -15.47
CA GLY A 127 9.72 12.63 -15.44
C GLY A 127 10.26 13.09 -14.09
N VAL A 128 9.47 13.06 -13.03
CA VAL A 128 9.86 13.41 -11.66
C VAL A 128 10.18 12.15 -10.86
N ALA A 129 9.26 11.20 -10.83
CA ALA A 129 9.50 9.86 -10.29
C ALA A 129 10.20 8.96 -11.32
N VAL A 130 10.84 7.87 -10.86
CA VAL A 130 11.39 6.84 -11.76
C VAL A 130 10.29 5.94 -12.28
N SER A 131 9.32 5.61 -11.42
CA SER A 131 8.10 4.89 -11.82
C SER A 131 6.91 5.25 -10.95
N GLN A 132 5.71 5.02 -11.52
CA GLN A 132 4.41 5.19 -10.89
C GLN A 132 3.57 3.94 -11.19
N ILE A 133 3.52 3.02 -10.22
CA ILE A 133 2.85 1.72 -10.35
C ILE A 133 1.50 1.83 -9.66
N VAL A 134 0.43 1.82 -10.44
CA VAL A 134 -0.93 2.03 -9.95
C VAL A 134 -1.86 0.92 -10.41
N SER A 135 -2.97 0.72 -9.72
CA SER A 135 -4.03 -0.16 -10.20
C SER A 135 -4.68 0.42 -11.45
N ASN A 136 -5.19 -0.44 -12.33
CA ASN A 136 -6.08 -0.03 -13.40
C ASN A 136 -7.46 0.32 -12.81
N ASN A 137 -7.48 1.46 -12.09
CA ASN A 137 -8.61 1.92 -11.31
C ASN A 137 -9.90 2.07 -12.12
N TYR A 138 -9.77 2.52 -13.38
CA TYR A 138 -10.92 2.67 -14.26
C TYR A 138 -11.53 1.31 -14.64
N GLN A 139 -10.71 0.37 -15.06
CA GLN A 139 -11.15 -0.99 -15.38
C GLN A 139 -11.74 -1.70 -14.14
N GLY A 140 -11.08 -1.56 -12.99
CA GLY A 140 -11.60 -2.11 -11.74
C GLY A 140 -12.94 -1.51 -11.34
N ALA A 141 -13.11 -0.20 -11.50
CA ALA A 141 -14.38 0.47 -11.22
C ALA A 141 -15.50 -0.03 -12.13
N GLN A 142 -15.23 -0.24 -13.42
CA GLN A 142 -16.22 -0.84 -14.32
C GLN A 142 -16.64 -2.25 -13.87
N LEU A 143 -15.70 -3.11 -13.46
CA LEU A 143 -16.02 -4.44 -12.91
C LEU A 143 -16.93 -4.35 -11.66
N GLY A 144 -16.62 -3.43 -10.75
CA GLY A 144 -17.44 -3.18 -9.56
C GLY A 144 -18.85 -2.68 -9.89
N ALA A 145 -18.94 -1.77 -10.85
CA ALA A 145 -20.21 -1.20 -11.32
C ALA A 145 -21.10 -2.24 -12.03
N GLU A 146 -20.53 -3.07 -12.91
CA GLU A 146 -21.25 -4.15 -13.59
C GLU A 146 -21.89 -5.13 -12.57
N GLU A 147 -21.11 -5.55 -11.57
CA GLU A 147 -21.63 -6.42 -10.51
C GLU A 147 -22.67 -5.68 -9.63
N PHE A 148 -22.46 -4.40 -9.33
CA PHE A 148 -23.42 -3.58 -8.57
C PHE A 148 -24.76 -3.47 -9.31
N VAL A 149 -24.76 -3.12 -10.59
CA VAL A 149 -25.97 -3.05 -11.43
C VAL A 149 -26.71 -4.38 -11.46
N LYS A 150 -25.99 -5.47 -11.69
CA LYS A 150 -26.55 -6.83 -11.68
C LYS A 150 -27.20 -7.17 -10.34
N LEU A 151 -26.54 -6.88 -9.22
CA LEU A 151 -27.05 -7.14 -7.86
C LEU A 151 -28.27 -6.27 -7.53
N MET A 152 -28.32 -5.03 -8.02
CA MET A 152 -29.44 -4.10 -7.88
C MET A 152 -30.63 -4.48 -8.75
N GLY A 153 -30.46 -5.38 -9.73
CA GLY A 153 -31.50 -5.73 -10.71
C GLY A 153 -31.83 -4.56 -11.65
N GLU A 154 -30.78 -3.78 -12.01
CA GLU A 154 -30.83 -2.67 -12.96
C GLU A 154 -31.74 -1.51 -12.54
N ALA A 155 -32.17 -1.43 -11.26
CA ALA A 155 -33.11 -0.41 -10.78
C ALA A 155 -33.01 -0.14 -9.29
N GLY A 156 -33.29 1.12 -8.90
CA GLY A 156 -33.45 1.54 -7.51
C GLY A 156 -32.52 2.68 -7.10
N ASN A 157 -32.82 3.24 -5.93
CA ASN A 157 -32.04 4.32 -5.37
C ASN A 157 -30.72 3.82 -4.80
N TYR A 158 -29.61 4.49 -5.15
CA TYR A 158 -28.29 4.14 -4.64
C TYR A 158 -27.51 5.37 -4.17
N VAL A 159 -26.46 5.09 -3.42
CA VAL A 159 -25.51 6.07 -2.87
C VAL A 159 -24.12 5.74 -3.35
N GLU A 160 -23.33 6.76 -3.68
CA GLU A 160 -21.91 6.64 -3.92
C GLU A 160 -21.12 7.28 -2.77
N LEU A 161 -20.11 6.55 -2.26
CA LEU A 161 -19.14 7.07 -1.32
C LEU A 161 -17.81 7.28 -2.03
N LEU A 162 -17.43 8.55 -2.15
CA LEU A 162 -16.17 8.97 -2.79
C LEU A 162 -14.99 8.91 -1.80
N GLY A 163 -13.83 8.69 -2.36
CA GLY A 163 -12.56 8.86 -1.66
C GLY A 163 -12.15 10.32 -1.45
N ARG A 164 -10.88 10.51 -1.18
CA ARG A 164 -10.28 11.84 -1.00
C ARG A 164 -10.12 12.55 -2.35
N GLU A 165 -10.58 13.78 -2.47
CA GLU A 165 -10.52 14.55 -3.73
C GLU A 165 -9.10 14.87 -4.21
N SER A 166 -8.13 14.93 -3.28
CA SER A 166 -6.71 15.16 -3.63
C SER A 166 -6.01 13.92 -4.21
N ASP A 167 -6.69 12.77 -4.27
CA ASP A 167 -6.25 11.51 -4.82
C ASP A 167 -6.98 11.26 -6.15
N LEU A 168 -6.22 11.13 -7.24
CA LEU A 168 -6.79 10.91 -8.59
C LEU A 168 -7.59 9.60 -8.69
N ASN A 169 -7.29 8.61 -7.84
CA ASN A 169 -8.03 7.36 -7.82
C ASN A 169 -9.52 7.56 -7.51
N ALA A 170 -9.86 8.52 -6.63
CA ALA A 170 -11.25 8.80 -6.28
C ALA A 170 -12.08 9.19 -7.50
N GLY A 171 -11.60 10.16 -8.28
CA GLY A 171 -12.27 10.60 -9.50
C GLY A 171 -12.27 9.54 -10.61
N THR A 172 -11.17 8.79 -10.74
CA THR A 172 -11.05 7.72 -11.75
C THR A 172 -12.04 6.58 -11.48
N ARG A 173 -12.19 6.15 -10.20
CA ARG A 173 -13.17 5.11 -9.82
C ARG A 173 -14.60 5.61 -10.00
N SER A 174 -14.91 6.81 -9.54
CA SER A 174 -16.24 7.42 -9.74
C SER A 174 -16.61 7.50 -11.21
N LYS A 175 -15.69 7.96 -12.06
CA LYS A 175 -15.92 7.97 -13.52
C LYS A 175 -16.20 6.56 -14.07
N GLY A 176 -15.42 5.56 -13.66
CA GLY A 176 -15.62 4.17 -14.09
C GLY A 176 -16.96 3.62 -13.65
N TYR A 177 -17.44 3.97 -12.44
CA TYR A 177 -18.78 3.60 -11.96
C TYR A 177 -19.85 4.23 -12.82
N HIS A 178 -19.80 5.55 -13.05
CA HIS A 178 -20.80 6.28 -13.80
C HIS A 178 -20.85 5.88 -15.26
N ASP A 179 -19.72 5.58 -15.91
CA ASP A 179 -19.72 5.12 -17.31
C ASP A 179 -20.48 3.80 -17.53
N ILE A 180 -20.72 3.04 -16.44
CA ILE A 180 -21.56 1.82 -16.47
C ILE A 180 -22.96 2.07 -15.90
N ILE A 181 -23.07 2.65 -14.70
CA ILE A 181 -24.35 2.75 -13.98
C ILE A 181 -25.32 3.69 -14.71
N ASP A 182 -24.83 4.76 -15.32
CA ASP A 182 -25.65 5.78 -16.00
C ASP A 182 -26.31 5.25 -17.27
N GLU A 183 -25.86 4.09 -17.81
CA GLU A 183 -26.56 3.39 -18.91
C GLU A 183 -27.92 2.80 -18.47
N TYR A 184 -28.19 2.70 -17.14
CA TYR A 184 -29.39 2.11 -16.57
C TYR A 184 -30.31 3.20 -16.01
N PRO A 185 -31.33 3.65 -16.78
CA PRO A 185 -32.13 4.83 -16.43
C PRO A 185 -32.97 4.67 -15.17
N ASP A 186 -33.19 3.44 -14.71
CA ASP A 186 -33.94 3.16 -13.47
C ASP A 186 -33.03 3.06 -12.23
N MET A 187 -31.71 3.14 -12.38
CA MET A 187 -30.75 3.35 -11.30
C MET A 187 -30.69 4.85 -10.98
N LYS A 188 -30.98 5.22 -9.72
CA LYS A 188 -31.05 6.63 -9.31
C LYS A 188 -30.06 6.92 -8.19
N MET A 189 -29.03 7.70 -8.47
CA MET A 189 -28.15 8.20 -7.44
C MET A 189 -28.90 9.26 -6.61
N VAL A 190 -29.11 8.99 -5.31
CA VAL A 190 -29.81 9.89 -4.38
C VAL A 190 -28.85 10.65 -3.48
N ALA A 191 -27.63 10.20 -3.32
CA ALA A 191 -26.58 10.90 -2.60
C ALA A 191 -25.19 10.47 -3.10
N GLN A 192 -24.26 11.44 -3.10
CA GLN A 192 -22.85 11.23 -3.35
C GLN A 192 -22.08 12.05 -2.31
N GLN A 193 -21.19 11.44 -1.55
CA GLN A 193 -20.39 12.13 -0.54
C GLN A 193 -18.98 11.53 -0.43
N SER A 194 -17.98 12.40 -0.30
CA SER A 194 -16.64 11.95 0.08
C SER A 194 -16.61 11.57 1.56
N ALA A 195 -16.03 10.41 1.86
CA ALA A 195 -15.70 9.97 3.21
C ALA A 195 -14.17 9.73 3.36
N ASN A 196 -13.35 10.33 2.48
CA ASN A 196 -11.89 10.49 2.60
C ASN A 196 -11.13 9.19 2.87
N TRP A 197 -11.58 8.06 2.34
CA TRP A 197 -11.04 6.71 2.59
C TRP A 197 -11.20 6.23 4.04
N SER A 198 -12.00 6.92 4.87
CA SER A 198 -12.14 6.70 6.31
C SER A 198 -13.40 5.90 6.64
N GLN A 199 -13.24 4.81 7.40
CA GLN A 199 -14.35 4.00 7.92
C GLN A 199 -15.28 4.82 8.83
N THR A 200 -14.71 5.62 9.74
CA THR A 200 -15.46 6.42 10.71
C THR A 200 -16.27 7.52 10.02
N GLU A 201 -15.66 8.19 9.01
CA GLU A 201 -16.39 9.20 8.24
C GLU A 201 -17.51 8.57 7.41
N ALA A 202 -17.25 7.43 6.75
CA ALA A 202 -18.26 6.72 5.98
C ALA A 202 -19.44 6.27 6.85
N PHE A 203 -19.17 5.76 8.06
CA PHE A 203 -20.21 5.42 9.02
C PHE A 203 -21.10 6.63 9.35
N SER A 204 -20.50 7.76 9.73
CA SER A 204 -21.23 8.98 10.12
C SER A 204 -22.04 9.57 8.96
N LYS A 205 -21.45 9.60 7.76
CA LYS A 205 -22.13 10.07 6.54
C LYS A 205 -23.30 9.17 6.17
N MET A 206 -23.09 7.86 6.22
CA MET A 206 -24.12 6.90 5.90
C MET A 206 -25.33 6.98 6.85
N GLN A 207 -25.10 7.22 8.16
CA GLN A 207 -26.20 7.49 9.09
C GLN A 207 -27.04 8.70 8.66
N SER A 208 -26.40 9.80 8.24
CA SER A 208 -27.08 10.99 7.76
C SER A 208 -27.83 10.75 6.45
N ILE A 209 -27.21 10.00 5.53
CA ILE A 209 -27.80 9.64 4.23
C ILE A 209 -29.06 8.79 4.43
N LEU A 210 -29.02 7.79 5.34
CA LEU A 210 -30.16 6.93 5.65
C LEU A 210 -31.36 7.69 6.23
N GLN A 211 -31.10 8.73 7.02
CA GLN A 211 -32.16 9.58 7.54
C GLN A 211 -32.86 10.38 6.42
N ALA A 212 -32.12 10.85 5.45
CA ALA A 212 -32.62 11.63 4.32
C ALA A 212 -33.24 10.76 3.21
N ASN A 213 -32.72 9.53 3.04
CA ASN A 213 -33.07 8.62 1.94
C ASN A 213 -33.35 7.21 2.49
N PRO A 214 -34.51 6.98 3.13
CA PRO A 214 -34.79 5.71 3.78
C PRO A 214 -35.03 4.55 2.81
N ASP A 215 -35.23 4.82 1.54
CA ASP A 215 -35.55 3.85 0.48
C ASP A 215 -34.40 3.44 -0.39
N ILE A 216 -33.14 3.75 0.01
CA ILE A 216 -31.97 3.30 -0.72
C ILE A 216 -31.89 1.78 -0.77
N LYS A 217 -31.43 1.25 -1.91
CA LYS A 217 -31.26 -0.18 -2.16
C LYS A 217 -29.81 -0.58 -2.32
N GLY A 218 -28.93 0.38 -2.61
CA GLY A 218 -27.51 0.09 -2.83
C GLY A 218 -26.57 1.19 -2.38
N VAL A 219 -25.33 0.80 -2.08
CA VAL A 219 -24.17 1.66 -1.83
C VAL A 219 -22.99 1.14 -2.65
N ILE A 220 -22.46 1.98 -3.54
CA ILE A 220 -21.18 1.72 -4.19
C ILE A 220 -20.13 2.60 -3.53
N SER A 221 -19.05 1.98 -3.08
CA SER A 221 -18.02 2.65 -2.28
C SER A 221 -16.70 2.68 -3.03
N GLY A 222 -16.04 3.83 -3.00
CA GLY A 222 -14.72 4.02 -3.60
C GLY A 222 -13.62 3.15 -2.98
N ASN A 223 -13.81 2.66 -1.73
CA ASN A 223 -12.91 1.67 -1.13
C ASN A 223 -13.60 0.79 -0.08
N ASP A 224 -12.91 -0.28 0.34
CA ASP A 224 -13.38 -1.26 1.32
C ASP A 224 -13.53 -0.69 2.72
N THR A 225 -12.61 0.17 3.14
CA THR A 225 -12.65 0.81 4.46
C THR A 225 -13.94 1.63 4.63
N MET A 226 -14.31 2.40 3.60
CA MET A 226 -15.58 3.13 3.59
C MET A 226 -16.80 2.18 3.46
N ALA A 227 -16.68 1.11 2.65
CA ALA A 227 -17.73 0.11 2.52
C ALA A 227 -18.06 -0.56 3.87
N MET A 228 -17.05 -0.89 4.68
CA MET A 228 -17.22 -1.41 6.04
C MET A 228 -17.89 -0.40 6.96
N GLY A 229 -17.55 0.88 6.85
CA GLY A 229 -18.21 1.96 7.59
C GLY A 229 -19.68 2.10 7.22
N ALA A 230 -19.99 2.09 5.93
CA ALA A 230 -21.36 2.13 5.43
C ALA A 230 -22.15 0.89 5.86
N TRP A 231 -21.57 -0.29 5.75
CA TRP A 231 -22.20 -1.53 6.18
C TRP A 231 -22.53 -1.51 7.68
N ALA A 232 -21.61 -1.06 8.53
CA ALA A 232 -21.86 -0.93 9.96
C ALA A 232 -23.02 0.03 10.29
N ALA A 233 -23.17 1.14 9.55
CA ALA A 233 -24.29 2.05 9.69
C ALA A 233 -25.63 1.42 9.25
N LEU A 234 -25.61 0.65 8.16
CA LEU A 234 -26.76 -0.11 7.68
C LEU A 234 -27.18 -1.20 8.68
N GLU A 235 -26.24 -1.95 9.24
CA GLU A 235 -26.54 -2.93 10.30
C GLU A 235 -27.16 -2.29 11.52
N ALA A 236 -26.62 -1.17 12.00
CA ALA A 236 -27.15 -0.43 13.14
C ALA A 236 -28.57 0.10 12.88
N ALA A 237 -28.91 0.41 11.62
CA ALA A 237 -30.26 0.84 11.20
C ALA A 237 -31.20 -0.34 10.86
N GLY A 238 -30.72 -1.59 10.95
CA GLY A 238 -31.51 -2.77 10.58
C GLY A 238 -31.73 -2.94 9.07
N ARG A 239 -30.93 -2.25 8.22
CA ARG A 239 -31.03 -2.21 6.76
C ARG A 239 -30.04 -3.18 6.09
N LYS A 240 -30.03 -4.43 6.52
CA LYS A 240 -29.20 -5.49 5.92
C LYS A 240 -29.64 -5.93 4.52
N ASP A 241 -30.76 -5.40 4.06
CA ASP A 241 -31.31 -5.56 2.71
C ASP A 241 -30.55 -4.73 1.65
N VAL A 242 -29.81 -3.71 2.07
CA VAL A 242 -29.08 -2.81 1.16
C VAL A 242 -27.82 -3.51 0.62
N ILE A 243 -27.66 -3.46 -0.70
CA ILE A 243 -26.50 -4.01 -1.41
C ILE A 243 -25.32 -3.07 -1.22
N VAL A 244 -24.17 -3.60 -0.81
CA VAL A 244 -22.92 -2.84 -0.69
C VAL A 244 -21.85 -3.49 -1.56
N VAL A 245 -21.17 -2.67 -2.38
CA VAL A 245 -20.00 -3.05 -3.17
C VAL A 245 -18.83 -2.14 -2.81
N GLY A 246 -17.69 -2.75 -2.52
CA GLY A 246 -16.43 -2.08 -2.15
C GLY A 246 -15.39 -2.07 -3.27
N PHE A 247 -14.19 -1.65 -2.91
CA PHE A 247 -12.99 -1.64 -3.75
C PHE A 247 -11.77 -1.77 -2.83
N ASP A 248 -10.79 -2.58 -3.12
CA ASP A 248 -9.46 -2.86 -2.57
C ASP A 248 -9.20 -4.37 -2.45
N GLY A 249 -10.19 -5.18 -2.07
CA GLY A 249 -9.99 -6.61 -1.81
C GLY A 249 -9.40 -6.87 -0.41
N SER A 250 -9.92 -6.19 0.60
CA SER A 250 -9.47 -6.38 1.99
C SER A 250 -9.99 -7.69 2.59
N ASN A 251 -9.25 -8.21 3.59
CA ASN A 251 -9.69 -9.39 4.33
C ASN A 251 -11.01 -9.16 5.08
N ASP A 252 -11.23 -7.95 5.60
CA ASP A 252 -12.45 -7.62 6.35
C ASP A 252 -13.68 -7.68 5.43
N VAL A 253 -13.56 -7.14 4.20
CA VAL A 253 -14.64 -7.23 3.20
C VAL A 253 -14.81 -8.64 2.68
N ARG A 254 -13.73 -9.40 2.45
CA ARG A 254 -13.82 -10.84 2.16
C ARG A 254 -14.66 -11.57 3.21
N ASP A 255 -14.37 -11.35 4.48
CA ASP A 255 -15.07 -12.02 5.58
C ASP A 255 -16.54 -11.56 5.65
N SER A 256 -16.81 -10.28 5.37
CA SER A 256 -18.18 -9.76 5.23
C SER A 256 -18.93 -10.38 4.05
N ILE A 257 -18.29 -10.56 2.89
CA ILE A 257 -18.87 -11.25 1.74
C ILE A 257 -19.27 -12.68 2.11
N LYS A 258 -18.36 -13.42 2.75
CA LYS A 258 -18.61 -14.80 3.20
C LYS A 258 -19.73 -14.89 4.23
N ALA A 259 -19.92 -13.87 5.06
CA ALA A 259 -21.00 -13.76 6.02
C ALA A 259 -22.35 -13.28 5.41
N GLY A 260 -22.37 -12.94 4.13
CA GLY A 260 -23.56 -12.45 3.42
C GLY A 260 -23.86 -10.96 3.65
N GLY A 261 -22.93 -10.20 4.21
CA GLY A 261 -22.99 -8.75 4.40
C GLY A 261 -22.74 -7.99 3.09
N ILE A 262 -21.57 -7.38 2.95
CA ILE A 262 -21.09 -6.77 1.70
C ILE A 262 -21.17 -7.82 0.58
N LYS A 263 -21.50 -7.41 -0.64
CA LYS A 263 -21.79 -8.37 -1.72
C LYS A 263 -20.61 -8.63 -2.64
N ALA A 264 -19.78 -7.61 -2.87
CA ALA A 264 -18.60 -7.72 -3.71
C ALA A 264 -17.58 -6.64 -3.36
N THR A 265 -16.36 -6.85 -3.79
CA THR A 265 -15.29 -5.84 -3.83
C THR A 265 -14.42 -6.04 -5.06
N VAL A 266 -13.59 -5.08 -5.39
CA VAL A 266 -12.63 -5.16 -6.48
C VAL A 266 -11.22 -5.20 -5.91
N LEU A 267 -10.52 -6.30 -6.12
CA LEU A 267 -9.16 -6.48 -5.62
C LEU A 267 -8.17 -5.58 -6.37
N GLN A 268 -7.44 -4.76 -5.64
CA GLN A 268 -6.20 -4.11 -6.05
C GLN A 268 -5.00 -4.94 -5.58
N PRO A 269 -4.00 -5.21 -6.42
CA PRO A 269 -2.85 -6.03 -6.02
C PRO A 269 -1.80 -5.22 -5.22
N ALA A 270 -2.20 -4.58 -4.11
CA ALA A 270 -1.37 -3.66 -3.31
C ALA A 270 0.00 -4.25 -2.91
N TYR A 271 -0.01 -5.47 -2.42
CA TYR A 271 1.21 -6.17 -2.02
C TYR A 271 2.17 -6.37 -3.21
N ALA A 272 1.65 -6.77 -4.37
CA ALA A 272 2.44 -6.99 -5.58
C ALA A 272 2.96 -5.68 -6.18
N GLN A 273 2.17 -4.61 -6.15
CA GLN A 273 2.62 -3.27 -6.57
C GLN A 273 3.83 -2.81 -5.78
N ALA A 274 3.75 -2.92 -4.46
CA ALA A 274 4.84 -2.54 -3.57
C ALA A 274 6.11 -3.38 -3.78
N GLN A 275 5.97 -4.70 -3.99
CA GLN A 275 7.09 -5.56 -4.33
C GLN A 275 7.72 -5.18 -5.67
N MET A 276 6.90 -4.90 -6.69
CA MET A 276 7.37 -4.49 -8.02
C MET A 276 8.17 -3.19 -7.94
N ALA A 277 7.71 -2.21 -7.16
CA ALA A 277 8.43 -0.96 -6.94
C ALA A 277 9.81 -1.18 -6.33
N VAL A 278 9.94 -2.09 -5.36
CA VAL A 278 11.23 -2.45 -4.76
C VAL A 278 12.16 -3.16 -5.75
N VAL A 279 11.63 -4.06 -6.57
CA VAL A 279 12.43 -4.72 -7.64
C VAL A 279 12.96 -3.68 -8.63
N GLN A 280 12.14 -2.72 -9.04
CA GLN A 280 12.58 -1.63 -9.93
C GLN A 280 13.57 -0.69 -9.25
N ALA A 281 13.42 -0.46 -7.94
CA ALA A 281 14.39 0.31 -7.16
C ALA A 281 15.75 -0.39 -7.09
N ASP A 282 15.78 -1.70 -6.86
CA ASP A 282 16.97 -2.52 -6.84
C ASP A 282 17.71 -2.49 -8.20
N GLU A 283 16.97 -2.64 -9.30
CA GLU A 283 17.53 -2.55 -10.64
C GLU A 283 18.11 -1.15 -10.91
N PHE A 284 17.37 -0.11 -10.55
CA PHE A 284 17.83 1.27 -10.72
C PHE A 284 19.07 1.59 -9.90
N ILE A 285 19.13 1.15 -8.65
CA ILE A 285 20.30 1.32 -7.78
C ILE A 285 21.54 0.65 -8.40
N LYS A 286 21.38 -0.55 -8.97
CA LYS A 286 22.48 -1.34 -9.54
C LYS A 286 22.92 -0.88 -10.92
N THR A 287 22.01 -0.39 -11.74
CA THR A 287 22.26 -0.16 -13.17
C THR A 287 22.05 1.27 -13.64
N GLY A 288 21.36 2.11 -12.86
CA GLY A 288 20.90 3.44 -13.26
C GLY A 288 19.75 3.43 -14.26
N LYS A 289 19.13 2.26 -14.55
CA LYS A 289 18.05 2.14 -15.54
C LYS A 289 16.71 1.97 -14.83
N GLY A 290 15.76 2.81 -15.17
CA GLY A 290 14.36 2.67 -14.80
C GLY A 290 13.59 1.74 -15.75
N PRO A 291 12.29 1.50 -15.47
CA PRO A 291 11.41 0.76 -16.37
C PRO A 291 11.24 1.50 -17.71
N ALA A 292 10.75 0.78 -18.73
CA ALA A 292 10.50 1.36 -20.06
C ALA A 292 9.43 2.45 -20.03
N GLU A 293 8.40 2.23 -19.20
CA GLU A 293 7.29 3.17 -19.00
C GLU A 293 7.29 3.64 -17.53
N GLU A 294 7.23 4.96 -17.32
CA GLU A 294 7.14 5.53 -15.98
C GLU A 294 5.84 5.11 -15.30
N LYS A 295 4.70 5.25 -16.00
CA LYS A 295 3.39 4.85 -15.50
C LYS A 295 3.05 3.43 -15.92
N GLN A 296 2.72 2.60 -14.94
CA GLN A 296 2.42 1.18 -15.12
C GLN A 296 1.10 0.84 -14.43
N LEU A 297 0.20 0.21 -15.17
CA LEU A 297 -1.10 -0.20 -14.66
C LEU A 297 -1.12 -1.71 -14.35
N MET A 298 -1.67 -2.07 -13.20
CA MET A 298 -1.95 -3.44 -12.82
C MET A 298 -3.45 -3.67 -12.78
N ASP A 299 -3.95 -4.66 -13.52
CA ASP A 299 -5.39 -4.93 -13.61
C ASP A 299 -5.96 -5.37 -12.26
N CYS A 300 -7.19 -4.95 -12.02
CA CYS A 300 -8.00 -5.32 -10.87
C CYS A 300 -8.82 -6.57 -11.15
N VAL A 301 -9.29 -7.23 -10.10
CA VAL A 301 -10.09 -8.45 -10.17
C VAL A 301 -11.34 -8.32 -9.30
N LEU A 302 -12.52 -8.62 -9.87
CA LEU A 302 -13.76 -8.69 -9.09
C LEU A 302 -13.70 -9.85 -8.09
N ILE A 303 -14.07 -9.55 -6.85
CA ILE A 303 -14.24 -10.50 -5.75
C ILE A 303 -15.69 -10.52 -5.33
N ASN A 304 -16.28 -11.69 -5.37
CA ASN A 304 -17.67 -11.95 -4.97
C ASN A 304 -17.76 -13.33 -4.26
N PRO A 305 -18.92 -13.83 -3.87
CA PRO A 305 -19.02 -15.13 -3.18
C PRO A 305 -18.37 -16.32 -3.89
N ASP A 306 -18.22 -16.26 -5.23
CA ASP A 306 -17.68 -17.38 -6.00
C ASP A 306 -16.16 -17.55 -5.84
N ASN A 307 -15.45 -16.47 -5.46
CA ASN A 307 -13.98 -16.48 -5.35
C ASN A 307 -13.41 -15.84 -4.07
N ALA A 308 -14.28 -15.35 -3.18
CA ALA A 308 -13.85 -14.71 -1.92
C ALA A 308 -12.96 -15.63 -1.06
N ASP A 309 -13.15 -16.96 -1.12
CA ASP A 309 -12.32 -17.91 -0.38
C ASP A 309 -10.85 -17.92 -0.82
N LYS A 310 -10.57 -17.47 -2.04
CA LYS A 310 -9.22 -17.36 -2.58
C LYS A 310 -8.52 -16.06 -2.19
N LEU A 311 -9.27 -15.07 -1.73
CA LEU A 311 -8.71 -13.76 -1.38
C LEU A 311 -7.98 -13.82 -0.04
N GLU A 312 -6.71 -13.43 -0.03
CA GLU A 312 -5.93 -13.27 1.19
C GLU A 312 -4.87 -12.17 1.02
N THR A 313 -4.86 -11.22 1.95
CA THR A 313 -3.85 -10.17 2.03
C THR A 313 -3.63 -9.43 0.69
N PHE A 314 -4.73 -8.97 0.08
CA PHE A 314 -4.73 -8.25 -1.20
C PHE A 314 -4.10 -9.04 -2.37
N ALA A 315 -4.31 -10.35 -2.37
CA ALA A 315 -3.91 -11.26 -3.44
C ALA A 315 -4.90 -12.43 -3.56
N LEU A 316 -4.98 -13.03 -4.74
CA LEU A 316 -5.68 -14.30 -4.92
C LEU A 316 -4.69 -15.45 -4.76
N LYS A 317 -5.09 -16.45 -3.98
CA LYS A 317 -4.41 -17.76 -3.95
C LYS A 317 -4.77 -18.57 -5.17
N ASP A 318 -3.85 -19.35 -5.66
CA ASP A 318 -4.04 -20.31 -6.76
C ASP A 318 -5.10 -21.39 -6.45
#